data_cc0956e93bce28673a8055fb5ac57dea
#
_entry.id   cc0956e93bce28673a8055fb5ac57dea
#
_cell.length_a   1.000
_cell.length_b   1.000
_cell.length_c   1.000
_cell.angle_alpha   90.00
_cell.angle_beta   90.00
_cell.angle_gamma   90.00
#
_symmetry.space_group_name_H-M   'P 1'
#
loop_
_entity.id
_entity.type
_entity.pdbx_description
1 polymer ?
#
loop_
_entity_poly.entity_id
_entity_poly.type
_entity_poly.pdbx_seq_one_letter_code
_entity_poly.pdbx_strand_id
1 'polypeptide(L)'
;MKIPANGFTHAGKFHADDVFATALLQILRPDIKITRGFVVPDDFDGIVYDIGFGMFDHHQEPRETRPNGIPYAAFGLLWRVLGPGLVGERQARLIDENFIQPLDLNDNTGEQNSLCDAIGFFNPVWDSKEDQDACFFKAVAVAKQILENQIESANAVNRADEKVQQAYKNSRDGIVVLPCYLPWKNGLYKTDALFVIYPSQRGGWSAQ
;
A
#
# COMPACT_ATOMS: atom_id res chain seq x y z
N MET A 1 -0.72 -14.79 -6.58
CA MET A 1 -1.71 -15.56 -5.78
C MET A 1 -3.11 -15.16 -6.21
N LYS A 2 -4.08 -16.10 -6.29
CA LYS A 2 -5.50 -15.80 -6.53
C LYS A 2 -6.17 -15.52 -5.18
N ILE A 3 -6.86 -14.39 -5.04
CA ILE A 3 -7.57 -14.04 -3.80
C ILE A 3 -8.85 -14.90 -3.68
N PRO A 4 -9.07 -15.62 -2.56
CA PRO A 4 -10.27 -16.40 -2.33
C PRO A 4 -11.51 -15.52 -2.13
N ALA A 5 -12.70 -16.13 -2.14
CA ALA A 5 -13.97 -15.41 -2.00
C ALA A 5 -14.22 -14.90 -0.57
N ASN A 6 -13.57 -15.53 0.40
CA ASN A 6 -13.75 -15.21 1.81
C ASN A 6 -12.43 -14.76 2.43
N GLY A 7 -12.50 -13.83 3.37
CA GLY A 7 -11.41 -13.41 4.22
C GLY A 7 -11.83 -13.42 5.68
N PHE A 8 -10.88 -13.66 6.58
CA PHE A 8 -11.11 -13.67 8.02
C PHE A 8 -10.00 -12.90 8.73
N THR A 9 -10.41 -12.02 9.66
CA THR A 9 -9.51 -11.30 10.55
C THR A 9 -10.10 -11.24 11.96
N HIS A 10 -9.32 -10.74 12.92
CA HIS A 10 -9.77 -10.65 14.31
C HIS A 10 -10.96 -9.68 14.49
N ALA A 11 -11.81 -9.95 15.46
CA ALA A 11 -12.85 -9.03 15.95
C ALA A 11 -12.32 -8.15 17.08
N GLY A 12 -13.17 -7.29 17.58
CA GLY A 12 -12.84 -6.36 18.65
C GLY A 12 -12.19 -5.08 18.12
N LYS A 13 -11.36 -4.44 18.93
CA LYS A 13 -10.66 -3.22 18.56
C LYS A 13 -9.77 -3.48 17.35
N PHE A 14 -9.91 -2.66 16.32
CA PHE A 14 -9.13 -2.77 15.09
C PHE A 14 -8.02 -1.70 15.04
N HIS A 15 -6.99 -2.00 14.26
CA HIS A 15 -5.82 -1.17 14.05
C HIS A 15 -5.71 -0.76 12.57
N ALA A 16 -4.71 0.04 12.22
CA ALA A 16 -4.49 0.39 10.82
C ALA A 16 -4.07 -0.84 9.99
N ASP A 17 -3.43 -1.81 10.60
CA ASP A 17 -2.92 -3.00 9.96
C ASP A 17 -4.03 -3.88 9.36
N ASP A 18 -4.97 -4.37 10.17
CA ASP A 18 -6.09 -5.20 9.71
C ASP A 18 -7.04 -4.42 8.78
N VAL A 19 -7.17 -3.10 9.01
CA VAL A 19 -7.97 -2.20 8.16
C VAL A 19 -7.35 -2.06 6.76
N PHE A 20 -6.04 -1.77 6.63
CA PHE A 20 -5.38 -1.67 5.33
C PHE A 20 -5.20 -3.03 4.66
N ALA A 21 -4.99 -4.10 5.42
CA ALA A 21 -5.00 -5.47 4.91
C ALA A 21 -6.35 -5.80 4.23
N THR A 22 -7.45 -5.50 4.91
CA THR A 22 -8.80 -5.65 4.36
C THR A 22 -9.01 -4.80 3.10
N ALA A 23 -8.59 -3.53 3.12
CA ALA A 23 -8.68 -2.63 1.98
C ALA A 23 -7.94 -3.17 0.76
N LEU A 24 -6.73 -3.70 0.94
CA LEU A 24 -5.95 -4.33 -0.13
C LEU A 24 -6.67 -5.52 -0.75
N LEU A 25 -7.24 -6.39 0.08
CA LEU A 25 -8.00 -7.54 -0.38
C LEU A 25 -9.25 -7.12 -1.17
N GLN A 26 -9.97 -6.08 -0.73
CA GLN A 26 -11.13 -5.53 -1.44
C GLN A 26 -10.76 -4.82 -2.76
N ILE A 27 -9.58 -4.24 -2.88
CA ILE A 27 -9.08 -3.69 -4.16
C ILE A 27 -8.84 -4.82 -5.15
N LEU A 28 -8.23 -5.91 -4.71
CA LEU A 28 -7.90 -7.06 -5.55
C LEU A 28 -9.09 -7.95 -5.89
N ARG A 29 -10.06 -8.01 -4.97
CA ARG A 29 -11.30 -8.76 -5.13
C ARG A 29 -12.46 -7.99 -4.51
N PRO A 30 -13.18 -7.17 -5.28
CA PRO A 30 -14.25 -6.31 -4.76
C PRO A 30 -15.44 -7.06 -4.14
N ASP A 31 -15.66 -8.32 -4.51
CA ASP A 31 -16.72 -9.20 -3.99
C ASP A 31 -16.29 -10.08 -2.81
N ILE A 32 -15.07 -9.88 -2.28
CA ILE A 32 -14.60 -10.64 -1.11
C ILE A 32 -15.49 -10.41 0.10
N LYS A 33 -15.88 -11.49 0.76
CA LYS A 33 -16.65 -11.43 2.01
C LYS A 33 -15.70 -11.52 3.19
N ILE A 34 -15.61 -10.45 3.96
CA ILE A 34 -14.77 -10.38 5.15
C ILE A 34 -15.61 -10.70 6.39
N THR A 35 -15.15 -11.68 7.15
CA THR A 35 -15.69 -12.05 8.46
C THR A 35 -14.68 -11.64 9.54
N ARG A 36 -15.18 -11.10 10.64
CA ARG A 36 -14.37 -10.80 11.82
C ARG A 36 -14.78 -11.71 12.97
N GLY A 37 -13.81 -12.23 13.70
CA GLY A 37 -14.08 -13.13 14.83
C GLY A 37 -12.88 -13.26 15.76
N PHE A 38 -13.10 -13.86 16.94
CA PHE A 38 -12.01 -14.09 17.91
C PHE A 38 -11.31 -15.45 17.72
N VAL A 39 -11.91 -16.33 16.94
CA VAL A 39 -11.39 -17.67 16.63
C VAL A 39 -11.69 -17.97 15.17
N VAL A 40 -10.68 -18.41 14.44
CA VAL A 40 -10.86 -18.88 13.05
C VAL A 40 -11.57 -20.23 13.08
N PRO A 41 -12.70 -20.41 12.36
CA PRO A 41 -13.33 -21.73 12.27
C PRO A 41 -12.40 -22.77 11.62
N ASP A 42 -12.41 -24.00 12.12
CA ASP A 42 -11.54 -25.08 11.63
C ASP A 42 -11.75 -25.42 10.14
N ASP A 43 -12.98 -25.18 9.64
CA ASP A 43 -13.39 -25.42 8.25
C ASP A 43 -13.40 -24.15 7.40
N PHE A 44 -12.78 -23.06 7.87
CA PHE A 44 -12.78 -21.81 7.10
C PHE A 44 -11.99 -21.92 5.80
N ASP A 45 -12.70 -21.77 4.69
CA ASP A 45 -12.13 -21.74 3.34
C ASP A 45 -11.98 -20.29 2.86
N GLY A 46 -10.76 -19.74 3.02
CA GLY A 46 -10.48 -18.36 2.67
C GLY A 46 -9.07 -17.91 3.04
N ILE A 47 -8.83 -16.60 2.92
CA ILE A 47 -7.60 -15.98 3.37
C ILE A 47 -7.76 -15.52 4.82
N VAL A 48 -6.87 -15.97 5.69
CA VAL A 48 -6.82 -15.58 7.10
C VAL A 48 -5.63 -14.64 7.29
N TYR A 49 -5.84 -13.52 7.98
CA TYR A 49 -4.81 -12.52 8.24
C TYR A 49 -5.02 -11.87 9.62
N ASP A 50 -3.91 -11.47 10.23
CA ASP A 50 -3.86 -10.84 11.53
C ASP A 50 -4.50 -11.65 12.68
N ILE A 51 -4.58 -12.95 12.49
CA ILE A 51 -5.08 -13.95 13.46
C ILE A 51 -4.78 -15.36 12.94
N GLY A 52 -4.71 -16.34 13.84
CA GLY A 52 -4.71 -17.78 13.49
C GLY A 52 -3.35 -18.36 13.19
N PHE A 53 -2.26 -17.62 13.44
CA PHE A 53 -0.86 -18.06 13.30
C PHE A 53 -0.51 -18.61 11.90
N GLY A 54 -1.20 -18.13 10.86
CA GLY A 54 -0.96 -18.48 9.46
C GLY A 54 0.05 -17.55 8.77
N MET A 55 0.13 -17.68 7.43
CA MET A 55 1.08 -16.97 6.58
C MET A 55 1.00 -15.42 6.71
N PHE A 56 -0.18 -14.88 7.01
CA PHE A 56 -0.43 -13.44 7.09
C PHE A 56 -0.79 -12.99 8.50
N ASP A 57 -0.32 -13.74 9.51
CA ASP A 57 -0.41 -13.37 10.91
C ASP A 57 0.99 -13.10 11.46
N HIS A 58 1.16 -11.99 12.16
CA HIS A 58 2.45 -11.54 12.69
C HIS A 58 2.62 -11.82 14.20
N HIS A 59 1.62 -12.42 14.84
CA HIS A 59 1.63 -12.71 16.28
C HIS A 59 2.45 -13.95 16.68
N GLN A 60 3.06 -14.63 15.72
CA GLN A 60 3.86 -15.84 15.96
C GLN A 60 5.35 -15.52 16.24
N GLU A 61 6.02 -16.41 16.97
CA GLU A 61 7.44 -16.32 17.22
C GLU A 61 8.21 -17.43 16.45
N PRO A 62 9.39 -17.12 15.87
CA PRO A 62 10.01 -15.79 15.80
C PRO A 62 9.24 -14.86 14.85
N ARG A 63 9.16 -13.56 15.22
CA ARG A 63 8.54 -12.55 14.35
C ARG A 63 9.32 -12.39 13.06
N GLU A 64 8.61 -12.31 11.97
CA GLU A 64 9.22 -12.06 10.66
C GLU A 64 9.58 -10.58 10.51
N THR A 65 10.83 -10.31 10.13
CA THR A 65 11.35 -8.94 9.97
C THR A 65 11.91 -8.74 8.57
N ARG A 66 11.88 -7.49 8.12
CA ARG A 66 12.57 -7.05 6.89
C ARG A 66 14.09 -7.02 7.10
N PRO A 67 14.90 -6.98 6.02
CA PRO A 67 16.36 -6.89 6.14
C PRO A 67 16.88 -5.68 6.95
N ASN A 68 16.08 -4.62 7.03
CA ASN A 68 16.40 -3.42 7.83
C ASN A 68 15.94 -3.53 9.30
N GLY A 69 15.42 -4.69 9.71
CA GLY A 69 14.99 -4.96 11.07
C GLY A 69 13.55 -4.54 11.42
N ILE A 70 12.84 -3.88 10.51
CA ILE A 70 11.43 -3.50 10.73
C ILE A 70 10.55 -4.76 10.65
N PRO A 71 9.77 -5.05 11.71
CA PRO A 71 8.88 -6.22 11.71
C PRO A 71 7.77 -6.05 10.67
N TYR A 72 7.27 -7.18 10.18
CA TYR A 72 6.03 -7.19 9.41
C TYR A 72 4.83 -7.20 10.35
N ALA A 73 3.74 -6.54 9.93
CA ALA A 73 2.40 -6.81 10.40
C ALA A 73 1.59 -7.46 9.26
N ALA A 74 0.32 -7.78 9.45
CA ALA A 74 -0.45 -8.52 8.46
C ALA A 74 -0.56 -7.80 7.12
N PHE A 75 -0.68 -6.46 7.13
CA PHE A 75 -0.71 -5.67 5.90
C PHE A 75 0.61 -5.78 5.12
N GLY A 76 1.75 -5.66 5.80
CA GLY A 76 3.06 -5.82 5.17
C GLY A 76 3.29 -7.22 4.61
N LEU A 77 2.85 -8.27 5.32
CA LEU A 77 2.92 -9.66 4.84
C LEU A 77 2.09 -9.86 3.57
N LEU A 78 0.86 -9.33 3.53
CA LEU A 78 0.02 -9.35 2.33
C LEU A 78 0.61 -8.55 1.19
N TRP A 79 1.10 -7.34 1.47
CA TRP A 79 1.70 -6.47 0.44
C TRP A 79 2.92 -7.09 -0.22
N ARG A 80 3.79 -7.72 0.55
CA ARG A 80 4.97 -8.43 0.02
C ARG A 80 4.61 -9.43 -1.08
N VAL A 81 3.47 -10.11 -0.93
CA VAL A 81 3.01 -11.13 -1.88
C VAL A 81 2.22 -10.52 -3.03
N LEU A 82 1.39 -9.51 -2.75
CA LEU A 82 0.36 -9.01 -3.68
C LEU A 82 0.76 -7.70 -4.35
N GLY A 83 1.51 -6.85 -3.67
CA GLY A 83 1.88 -5.52 -4.14
C GLY A 83 2.65 -5.50 -5.46
N PRO A 84 3.65 -6.39 -5.68
CA PRO A 84 4.37 -6.44 -6.96
C PRO A 84 3.48 -6.67 -8.17
N GLY A 85 2.40 -7.44 -8.02
CA GLY A 85 1.42 -7.67 -9.08
C GLY A 85 0.55 -6.45 -9.41
N LEU A 86 0.43 -5.49 -8.49
CA LEU A 86 -0.36 -4.27 -8.65
C LEU A 86 0.42 -3.13 -9.29
N VAL A 87 1.68 -2.95 -8.89
CA VAL A 87 2.46 -1.75 -9.22
C VAL A 87 3.88 -2.04 -9.74
N GLY A 88 4.24 -3.32 -9.90
CA GLY A 88 5.60 -3.76 -10.24
C GLY A 88 6.55 -3.72 -9.03
N GLU A 89 7.63 -4.51 -9.09
CA GLU A 89 8.57 -4.73 -8.00
C GLU A 89 9.15 -3.44 -7.39
N ARG A 90 9.57 -2.51 -8.26
CA ARG A 90 10.19 -1.25 -7.83
C ARG A 90 9.22 -0.39 -7.02
N GLN A 91 8.01 -0.18 -7.53
CA GLN A 91 7.03 0.67 -6.88
C GLN A 91 6.48 -0.01 -5.62
N ALA A 92 6.32 -1.34 -5.65
CA ALA A 92 5.90 -2.10 -4.48
C ALA A 92 6.89 -1.93 -3.31
N ARG A 93 8.20 -1.98 -3.61
CA ARG A 93 9.24 -1.71 -2.60
C ARG A 93 9.19 -0.28 -2.08
N LEU A 94 9.02 0.72 -2.95
CA LEU A 94 8.94 2.12 -2.52
C LEU A 94 7.71 2.40 -1.66
N ILE A 95 6.57 1.77 -1.96
CA ILE A 95 5.37 1.85 -1.13
C ILE A 95 5.60 1.14 0.20
N ASP A 96 6.23 -0.02 0.20
CA ASP A 96 6.60 -0.71 1.44
C ASP A 96 7.46 0.19 2.32
N GLU A 97 8.58 0.71 1.78
CA GLU A 97 9.54 1.53 2.53
C GLU A 97 8.94 2.82 3.10
N ASN A 98 8.08 3.51 2.34
CA ASN A 98 7.62 4.87 2.70
C ASN A 98 6.21 4.91 3.30
N PHE A 99 5.43 3.86 3.19
CA PHE A 99 4.05 3.85 3.64
C PHE A 99 3.74 2.67 4.57
N ILE A 100 4.11 1.44 4.19
CA ILE A 100 3.69 0.24 4.93
C ILE A 100 4.58 -0.01 6.15
N GLN A 101 5.90 0.12 6.01
CA GLN A 101 6.82 -0.08 7.15
C GLN A 101 6.48 0.79 8.37
N PRO A 102 6.14 2.10 8.23
CA PRO A 102 5.67 2.89 9.37
C PRO A 102 4.37 2.39 10.01
N LEU A 103 3.46 1.80 9.22
CA LEU A 103 2.22 1.20 9.73
C LEU A 103 2.50 -0.09 10.51
N ASP A 104 3.29 -0.99 9.92
CA ASP A 104 3.70 -2.25 10.54
C ASP A 104 4.51 -2.00 11.83
N LEU A 105 5.37 -0.98 11.84
CA LEU A 105 6.15 -0.60 13.01
C LEU A 105 5.26 -0.08 14.14
N ASN A 106 4.27 0.78 13.82
CA ASN A 106 3.27 1.24 14.79
C ASN A 106 2.54 0.06 15.42
N ASP A 107 2.06 -0.87 14.61
CA ASP A 107 1.30 -2.02 15.08
C ASP A 107 2.11 -2.92 16.02
N ASN A 108 3.37 -3.21 15.66
CA ASN A 108 4.24 -4.08 16.45
C ASN A 108 4.82 -3.43 17.71
N THR A 109 4.98 -2.10 17.76
CA THR A 109 5.76 -1.41 18.80
C THR A 109 5.00 -0.30 19.51
N GLY A 110 3.89 0.18 18.95
CA GLY A 110 3.20 1.37 19.41
C GLY A 110 3.90 2.68 19.03
N GLU A 111 4.90 2.65 18.13
CA GLU A 111 5.54 3.88 17.66
C GLU A 111 4.51 4.81 17.01
N GLN A 112 4.58 6.10 17.33
CA GLN A 112 3.56 7.07 16.93
C GLN A 112 3.45 7.19 15.41
N ASN A 113 2.23 7.07 14.88
CA ASN A 113 1.91 7.26 13.48
C ASN A 113 0.55 7.92 13.33
N SER A 114 0.52 9.15 12.79
CA SER A 114 -0.71 9.95 12.69
C SER A 114 -1.80 9.31 11.81
N LEU A 115 -1.42 8.49 10.82
CA LEU A 115 -2.40 7.77 10.00
C LEU A 115 -3.01 6.61 10.78
N CYS A 116 -2.21 5.88 11.56
CA CYS A 116 -2.70 4.83 12.44
C CYS A 116 -3.65 5.40 13.49
N ASP A 117 -3.30 6.55 14.09
CA ASP A 117 -4.17 7.25 15.03
C ASP A 117 -5.50 7.66 14.36
N ALA A 118 -5.46 8.23 13.16
CA ALA A 118 -6.64 8.64 12.41
C ALA A 118 -7.56 7.45 12.08
N ILE A 119 -7.01 6.30 11.69
CA ILE A 119 -7.77 5.06 11.50
C ILE A 119 -8.31 4.55 12.85
N GLY A 120 -7.50 4.62 13.90
CA GLY A 120 -7.90 4.23 15.25
C GLY A 120 -9.12 4.99 15.80
N PHE A 121 -9.32 6.25 15.40
CA PHE A 121 -10.49 7.06 15.78
C PHE A 121 -11.83 6.55 15.22
N PHE A 122 -11.82 5.63 14.27
CA PHE A 122 -13.04 4.95 13.83
C PHE A 122 -13.53 3.89 14.81
N ASN A 123 -12.70 3.42 15.76
CA ASN A 123 -13.17 2.53 16.81
C ASN A 123 -14.25 3.23 17.64
N PRO A 124 -15.37 2.56 17.96
CA PRO A 124 -16.37 3.15 18.83
C PRO A 124 -15.78 3.45 20.21
N VAL A 125 -16.19 4.57 20.82
CA VAL A 125 -15.80 4.91 22.19
C VAL A 125 -16.41 3.90 23.16
N TRP A 126 -15.80 3.74 24.34
CA TRP A 126 -16.12 2.66 25.30
C TRP A 126 -17.59 2.58 25.75
N ASP A 127 -18.33 3.68 25.70
CA ASP A 127 -19.74 3.80 26.06
C ASP A 127 -20.69 3.92 24.85
N SER A 128 -20.16 3.78 23.64
CA SER A 128 -20.95 3.73 22.41
C SER A 128 -21.69 2.41 22.26
N LYS A 129 -22.84 2.48 21.61
CA LYS A 129 -23.61 1.29 21.19
C LYS A 129 -23.47 1.02 19.69
N GLU A 130 -22.55 1.71 19.03
CA GLU A 130 -22.29 1.47 17.60
C GLU A 130 -21.76 0.06 17.37
N ASP A 131 -22.18 -0.53 16.28
CA ASP A 131 -21.67 -1.83 15.83
C ASP A 131 -20.19 -1.69 15.41
N GLN A 132 -19.32 -2.48 16.04
CA GLN A 132 -17.89 -2.39 15.85
C GLN A 132 -17.47 -2.80 14.44
N ASP A 133 -18.17 -3.76 13.84
CA ASP A 133 -17.88 -4.18 12.46
C ASP A 133 -18.33 -3.11 11.47
N ALA A 134 -19.45 -2.43 11.72
CA ALA A 134 -19.84 -1.27 10.91
C ALA A 134 -18.80 -0.15 10.98
N CYS A 135 -18.24 0.12 12.17
CA CYS A 135 -17.15 1.08 12.36
C CYS A 135 -15.86 0.65 11.63
N PHE A 136 -15.51 -0.62 11.70
CA PHE A 136 -14.39 -1.21 10.96
C PHE A 136 -14.54 -0.98 9.46
N PHE A 137 -15.68 -1.28 8.87
CA PHE A 137 -15.88 -1.09 7.42
C PHE A 137 -15.93 0.38 7.00
N LYS A 138 -16.30 1.31 7.88
CA LYS A 138 -16.11 2.76 7.63
C LYS A 138 -14.61 3.10 7.53
N ALA A 139 -13.78 2.57 8.43
CA ALA A 139 -12.33 2.76 8.39
C ALA A 139 -11.72 2.12 7.13
N VAL A 140 -12.14 0.90 6.77
CA VAL A 140 -11.71 0.20 5.55
C VAL A 140 -12.02 1.02 4.29
N ALA A 141 -13.18 1.67 4.22
CA ALA A 141 -13.52 2.51 3.06
C ALA A 141 -12.56 3.70 2.90
N VAL A 142 -12.13 4.33 4.00
CA VAL A 142 -11.12 5.40 3.98
C VAL A 142 -9.75 4.87 3.60
N ALA A 143 -9.32 3.77 4.22
CA ALA A 143 -8.03 3.13 3.92
C ALA A 143 -7.96 2.68 2.45
N LYS A 144 -9.06 2.15 1.92
CA LYS A 144 -9.17 1.74 0.51
C LYS A 144 -8.93 2.92 -0.43
N GLN A 145 -9.58 4.06 -0.20
CA GLN A 145 -9.38 5.26 -1.01
C GLN A 145 -7.93 5.75 -0.97
N ILE A 146 -7.30 5.72 0.21
CA ILE A 146 -5.88 6.09 0.37
C ILE A 146 -5.00 5.14 -0.46
N LEU A 147 -5.22 3.84 -0.33
CA LEU A 147 -4.41 2.82 -0.99
C LEU A 147 -4.62 2.81 -2.52
N GLU A 148 -5.84 3.01 -3.00
CA GLU A 148 -6.14 3.17 -4.43
C GLU A 148 -5.39 4.36 -5.03
N ASN A 149 -5.33 5.49 -4.32
CA ASN A 149 -4.59 6.68 -4.76
C ASN A 149 -3.07 6.42 -4.77
N GLN A 150 -2.53 5.68 -3.80
CA GLN A 150 -1.12 5.27 -3.78
C GLN A 150 -0.78 4.37 -4.97
N ILE A 151 -1.62 3.37 -5.25
CA ILE A 151 -1.46 2.43 -6.37
C ILE A 151 -1.53 3.19 -7.71
N GLU A 152 -2.51 4.08 -7.88
CA GLU A 152 -2.64 4.88 -9.12
C GLU A 152 -1.45 5.82 -9.31
N SER A 153 -0.98 6.46 -8.24
CA SER A 153 0.23 7.30 -8.27
C SER A 153 1.46 6.51 -8.73
N ALA A 154 1.66 5.31 -8.19
CA ALA A 154 2.75 4.42 -8.57
C ALA A 154 2.64 3.98 -10.05
N ASN A 155 1.45 3.60 -10.49
CA ASN A 155 1.20 3.21 -11.86
C ASN A 155 1.37 4.41 -12.85
N ALA A 156 1.03 5.63 -12.43
CA ALA A 156 1.29 6.83 -13.21
C ALA A 156 2.80 7.06 -13.41
N VAL A 157 3.62 6.79 -12.40
CA VAL A 157 5.09 6.82 -12.54
C VAL A 157 5.58 5.78 -13.53
N ASN A 158 5.08 4.55 -13.47
CA ASN A 158 5.45 3.49 -14.42
C ASN A 158 5.10 3.89 -15.86
N ARG A 159 3.90 4.44 -16.09
CA ARG A 159 3.50 4.95 -17.42
C ARG A 159 4.34 6.13 -17.89
N ALA A 160 4.83 6.95 -16.97
CA ALA A 160 5.73 8.06 -17.30
C ALA A 160 7.11 7.57 -17.71
N ASP A 161 7.65 6.55 -17.02
CA ASP A 161 8.98 6.01 -17.29
C ASP A 161 9.11 5.55 -18.76
N GLU A 162 8.09 4.92 -19.34
CA GLU A 162 8.08 4.53 -20.75
C GLU A 162 8.24 5.72 -21.69
N LYS A 163 7.48 6.80 -21.43
CA LYS A 163 7.54 8.04 -22.23
C LYS A 163 8.86 8.75 -22.07
N VAL A 164 9.41 8.78 -20.87
CA VAL A 164 10.71 9.37 -20.55
C VAL A 164 11.82 8.62 -21.27
N GLN A 165 11.80 7.27 -21.25
CA GLN A 165 12.78 6.45 -21.97
C GLN A 165 12.69 6.66 -23.48
N GLN A 166 11.49 6.81 -24.04
CA GLN A 166 11.32 7.13 -25.46
C GLN A 166 11.88 8.51 -25.80
N ALA A 167 11.63 9.52 -24.97
CA ALA A 167 12.17 10.87 -25.15
C ALA A 167 13.71 10.87 -25.03
N TYR A 168 14.27 10.11 -24.10
CA TYR A 168 15.71 9.95 -23.93
C TYR A 168 16.38 9.32 -25.15
N LYS A 169 15.80 8.25 -25.72
CA LYS A 169 16.30 7.64 -26.96
C LYS A 169 16.34 8.62 -28.14
N ASN A 170 15.49 9.61 -28.15
CA ASN A 170 15.40 10.66 -29.16
C ASN A 170 16.20 11.93 -28.80
N SER A 171 16.89 11.93 -27.65
CA SER A 171 17.67 13.09 -27.18
C SER A 171 18.86 13.37 -28.10
N ARG A 172 19.27 14.64 -28.14
CA ARG A 172 20.47 15.10 -28.83
C ARG A 172 21.32 15.93 -27.90
N ASP A 173 22.61 15.75 -27.91
CA ASP A 173 23.58 16.51 -27.11
C ASP A 173 23.23 16.51 -25.60
N GLY A 174 22.68 15.41 -25.09
CA GLY A 174 22.26 15.28 -23.70
C GLY A 174 20.99 16.05 -23.34
N ILE A 175 20.25 16.59 -24.33
CA ILE A 175 19.01 17.35 -24.11
C ILE A 175 17.80 16.44 -24.36
N VAL A 176 17.04 16.16 -23.32
CA VAL A 176 15.79 15.38 -23.36
C VAL A 176 14.59 16.30 -23.40
N VAL A 177 13.77 16.24 -24.44
CA VAL A 177 12.56 17.04 -24.57
C VAL A 177 11.33 16.14 -24.32
N LEU A 178 10.57 16.48 -23.28
CA LEU A 178 9.35 15.77 -22.93
C LEU A 178 8.13 16.43 -23.57
N PRO A 179 7.14 15.65 -24.01
CA PRO A 179 5.94 16.18 -24.69
C PRO A 179 4.97 16.88 -23.71
N CYS A 180 5.08 16.59 -22.41
CA CYS A 180 4.31 17.22 -21.33
C CYS A 180 5.11 17.09 -20.03
N TYR A 181 4.61 17.70 -18.94
CA TYR A 181 5.16 17.43 -17.61
C TYR A 181 4.95 15.97 -17.24
N LEU A 182 6.05 15.30 -16.91
CA LEU A 182 6.09 13.90 -16.47
C LEU A 182 7.03 13.78 -15.25
N PRO A 183 6.84 12.82 -14.35
CA PRO A 183 7.78 12.49 -13.28
C PRO A 183 9.03 11.81 -13.88
N TRP A 184 9.95 12.58 -14.43
CA TRP A 184 11.08 12.12 -15.25
C TRP A 184 12.33 11.74 -14.48
N LYS A 185 12.49 12.21 -13.22
CA LYS A 185 13.75 12.06 -12.47
C LYS A 185 14.21 10.61 -12.36
N ASN A 186 13.30 9.70 -12.09
CA ASN A 186 13.60 8.28 -11.95
C ASN A 186 13.99 7.64 -13.28
N GLY A 187 13.28 7.97 -14.35
CA GLY A 187 13.55 7.42 -15.69
C GLY A 187 14.89 7.87 -16.28
N LEU A 188 15.42 9.01 -15.86
CA LEU A 188 16.71 9.52 -16.32
C LEU A 188 17.85 9.33 -15.29
N TYR A 189 17.57 8.74 -14.14
CA TYR A 189 18.60 8.44 -13.15
C TYR A 189 19.66 7.50 -13.73
N LYS A 190 20.93 7.88 -13.61
CA LYS A 190 22.09 7.14 -14.19
C LYS A 190 22.18 7.16 -15.73
N THR A 191 21.49 8.08 -16.40
CA THR A 191 21.73 8.37 -17.83
C THR A 191 22.74 9.52 -17.98
N ASP A 192 23.17 9.78 -19.21
CA ASP A 192 24.04 10.90 -19.59
C ASP A 192 23.24 12.17 -19.97
N ALA A 193 21.95 12.21 -19.65
CA ALA A 193 21.13 13.41 -19.87
C ALA A 193 21.66 14.59 -19.07
N LEU A 194 21.89 15.72 -19.75
CA LEU A 194 22.39 16.97 -19.17
C LEU A 194 21.25 17.91 -18.80
N PHE A 195 20.21 17.97 -19.65
CA PHE A 195 19.04 18.82 -19.46
C PHE A 195 17.76 18.10 -19.83
N VAL A 196 16.70 18.44 -19.10
CA VAL A 196 15.34 17.99 -19.42
C VAL A 196 14.47 19.21 -19.65
N ILE A 197 13.84 19.29 -20.81
CA ILE A 197 12.97 20.38 -21.23
C ILE A 197 11.53 19.86 -21.31
N TYR A 198 10.59 20.55 -20.69
CA TYR A 198 9.17 20.17 -20.69
C TYR A 198 8.24 21.40 -20.60
N PRO A 199 6.99 21.28 -21.11
CA PRO A 199 5.98 22.31 -20.95
C PRO A 199 5.68 22.57 -19.46
N SER A 200 5.76 23.83 -19.04
CA SER A 200 5.45 24.22 -17.67
C SER A 200 3.93 24.28 -17.46
N GLN A 201 3.45 23.78 -16.31
CA GLN A 201 2.05 23.93 -15.91
C GLN A 201 1.62 25.41 -15.68
N ARG A 202 2.60 26.31 -15.54
CA ARG A 202 2.39 27.76 -15.39
C ARG A 202 2.48 28.53 -16.71
N GLY A 203 2.52 27.80 -17.83
CA GLY A 203 2.75 28.35 -19.18
C GLY A 203 4.24 28.40 -19.56
N GLY A 204 4.52 28.39 -20.87
CA GLY A 204 5.88 28.31 -21.38
C GLY A 204 6.56 26.96 -21.17
N TRP A 205 7.88 26.97 -21.10
CA TRP A 205 8.73 25.79 -20.95
C TRP A 205 9.63 25.90 -19.73
N SER A 206 9.94 24.77 -19.13
CA SER A 206 10.93 24.65 -18.05
C SER A 206 12.11 23.82 -18.54
N ALA A 207 13.32 24.18 -18.11
CA ALA A 207 14.55 23.40 -18.29
C ALA A 207 15.16 23.12 -16.91
N GLN A 208 15.56 21.91 -16.67
CA GLN A 208 16.21 21.46 -15.43
C GLN A 208 17.41 20.56 -15.76
#